data_888c20c61684e7dc2de07be1ebe2bfdf
#
_entry.id   888c20c61684e7dc2de07be1ebe2bfdf
#
_cell.length_a   1.000
_cell.length_b   1.000
_cell.length_c   1.000
_cell.angle_alpha   90.00
_cell.angle_beta   90.00
_cell.angle_gamma   90.00
#
_symmetry.space_group_name_H-M   'P 1'
#
loop_
_entity.id
_entity.type
_entity.pdbx_description
1 polymer ?
#
loop_
_entity_poly.entity_id
_entity_poly.type
_entity_poly.pdbx_seq_one_letter_code
_entity_poly.pdbx_strand_id
1 'polypeptide(L)'
;MVTTPAVSGHHSEGHITEVTQVLRYLFTRGAAPAAIRRALAAAVVAGSALGLLLIRRHGDRTTTAVTGGHVTVLGAFGLYALDVVIRADRARTAARNEAAASHNQLQKLIDNSESNIYMKRVDNGQYLLVNKSWERLFGVPRHRVVNLTDHGVFPAELADQLRANDLQVAAAGKSVQYEETADGVDGLRTYISVKFPVLDTAGRPYAVCGISTDITDRKRAEDEVRRLNASLETRVLHRTAELEASTKELDAFAYSVSHDLRAPLRSLHGFSDALLEDYGDVLDDVGKDYLHRLQRNVGRMGRMIDDLLNLSRATRAELERCEVDLSAMSQDVVADLRAVDPDRSVTLIVPDGLTAEADPHLLRLALQNLLANAWKFTGKRAEAIIEVGRAVHCGETFFFVRDNGVGFDMSYAGKLFDAFQRLHTTADFEGTGIGLAIVARVVRRHGGRIFAEAEIDQGATFYFNLMSGEKGKP
;
A
#
# COMPACT_ATOMS: atom_id res chain seq x y z
N MET A 1 -72.50 -58.43 74.64
CA MET A 1 -71.68 -57.20 74.52
C MET A 1 -70.23 -57.63 74.45
N VAL A 2 -69.72 -57.65 73.30
CA VAL A 2 -68.36 -58.12 73.05
C VAL A 2 -67.61 -56.98 72.35
N THR A 3 -66.58 -56.48 72.95
CA THR A 3 -65.68 -55.46 72.45
C THR A 3 -64.55 -56.10 71.71
N THR A 4 -64.38 -55.74 70.47
CA THR A 4 -63.21 -56.08 69.63
C THR A 4 -62.04 -55.08 69.84
N PRO A 5 -60.81 -55.52 69.94
CA PRO A 5 -59.65 -54.61 70.01
C PRO A 5 -59.14 -54.18 68.58
N ALA A 6 -58.79 -52.93 68.48
CA ALA A 6 -58.19 -52.33 67.31
C ALA A 6 -56.72 -52.79 67.17
N VAL A 7 -56.33 -53.24 65.97
CA VAL A 7 -54.97 -53.54 65.62
C VAL A 7 -54.32 -52.25 65.09
N SER A 8 -53.27 -51.79 65.76
CA SER A 8 -52.51 -50.62 65.47
C SER A 8 -51.59 -50.86 64.24
N GLY A 9 -51.82 -50.06 63.18
CA GLY A 9 -51.00 -50.05 61.97
C GLY A 9 -49.74 -49.13 62.05
N HIS A 10 -48.82 -49.37 62.95
CA HIS A 10 -47.63 -48.45 63.13
C HIS A 10 -46.29 -49.01 62.74
N HIS A 11 -46.18 -50.16 62.05
CA HIS A 11 -44.87 -50.73 61.70
C HIS A 11 -44.47 -50.58 60.24
N SER A 12 -45.28 -50.04 59.31
CA SER A 12 -44.92 -49.91 57.89
C SER A 12 -44.34 -48.54 57.51
N GLU A 13 -44.61 -47.48 58.25
CA GLU A 13 -44.14 -46.13 57.96
C GLU A 13 -42.65 -45.88 58.32
N GLY A 14 -42.12 -46.58 59.35
CA GLY A 14 -40.69 -46.41 59.74
C GLY A 14 -39.70 -46.91 58.74
N HIS A 15 -39.96 -48.04 58.07
CA HIS A 15 -39.03 -48.59 57.08
C HIS A 15 -38.99 -47.84 55.72
N ILE A 16 -40.08 -47.22 55.30
CA ILE A 16 -40.15 -46.40 54.12
C ILE A 16 -39.38 -45.11 54.35
N THR A 17 -39.43 -44.54 55.54
CA THR A 17 -38.70 -43.31 55.89
C THR A 17 -37.20 -43.54 55.97
N GLU A 18 -36.72 -44.66 56.51
CA GLU A 18 -35.30 -45.02 56.55
C GLU A 18 -34.73 -45.27 55.16
N VAL A 19 -35.40 -45.97 54.27
CA VAL A 19 -34.95 -46.20 52.88
C VAL A 19 -34.93 -44.89 52.11
N THR A 20 -35.92 -44.02 52.35
CA THR A 20 -35.94 -42.70 51.71
C THR A 20 -34.81 -41.79 52.21
N GLN A 21 -34.42 -41.85 53.48
CA GLN A 21 -33.32 -41.12 54.06
C GLN A 21 -31.96 -41.65 53.51
N VAL A 22 -31.77 -42.94 53.39
CA VAL A 22 -30.57 -43.55 52.83
C VAL A 22 -30.40 -43.19 51.32
N LEU A 23 -31.51 -43.24 50.58
CA LEU A 23 -31.53 -42.82 49.19
C LEU A 23 -31.21 -41.32 49.06
N ARG A 24 -31.83 -40.46 49.94
CA ARG A 24 -31.47 -39.01 49.92
C ARG A 24 -30.01 -38.74 50.28
N TYR A 25 -29.44 -39.50 51.24
CA TYR A 25 -28.02 -39.39 51.58
C TYR A 25 -27.07 -39.80 50.40
N LEU A 26 -27.44 -40.85 49.66
CA LEU A 26 -26.66 -41.33 48.47
C LEU A 26 -26.77 -40.36 47.27
N PHE A 27 -27.92 -39.68 47.14
CA PHE A 27 -28.12 -38.73 46.03
C PHE A 27 -27.59 -37.33 46.31
N THR A 28 -27.50 -36.86 47.57
CA THR A 28 -27.07 -35.48 47.87
C THR A 28 -25.56 -35.31 48.00
N ARG A 29 -24.76 -36.35 48.18
CA ARG A 29 -23.27 -36.27 48.31
C ARG A 29 -22.49 -36.79 47.09
N GLY A 30 -23.07 -36.86 45.99
CA GLY A 30 -22.41 -36.70 44.68
C GLY A 30 -21.21 -37.57 44.32
N ALA A 31 -21.04 -38.78 44.82
CA ALA A 31 -20.19 -39.79 44.25
C ALA A 31 -20.51 -41.18 44.84
N ALA A 32 -21.26 -41.98 44.12
CA ALA A 32 -21.30 -43.40 44.44
C ALA A 32 -20.10 -44.09 43.76
N PRO A 33 -19.08 -44.52 44.48
CA PRO A 33 -18.00 -45.35 43.94
C PRO A 33 -18.55 -46.62 43.29
N ALA A 34 -17.82 -47.23 42.36
CA ALA A 34 -18.22 -48.51 41.72
C ALA A 34 -18.61 -49.60 42.74
N ALA A 35 -18.06 -49.52 43.96
CA ALA A 35 -18.39 -50.37 45.09
C ALA A 35 -19.86 -50.23 45.55
N ILE A 36 -20.42 -49.01 45.59
CA ILE A 36 -21.80 -48.74 46.00
C ILE A 36 -22.79 -49.25 44.95
N ARG A 37 -22.46 -49.12 43.67
CA ARG A 37 -23.26 -49.68 42.55
C ARG A 37 -23.34 -51.23 42.65
N ARG A 38 -22.22 -51.88 42.96
CA ARG A 38 -22.14 -53.33 43.17
C ARG A 38 -22.93 -53.74 44.43
N ALA A 39 -22.85 -52.96 45.49
CA ALA A 39 -23.61 -53.22 46.75
C ALA A 39 -25.10 -53.08 46.53
N LEU A 40 -25.57 -52.06 45.80
CA LEU A 40 -27.01 -51.89 45.47
C LEU A 40 -27.51 -53.01 44.57
N ALA A 41 -26.77 -53.41 43.57
CA ALA A 41 -27.12 -54.55 42.72
C ALA A 41 -27.14 -55.85 43.49
N ALA A 42 -26.21 -56.11 44.39
CA ALA A 42 -26.14 -57.26 45.22
C ALA A 42 -27.36 -57.25 46.24
N ALA A 43 -27.75 -56.10 46.83
CA ALA A 43 -28.89 -55.97 47.70
C ALA A 43 -30.23 -56.25 46.99
N VAL A 44 -30.39 -55.80 45.75
CA VAL A 44 -31.58 -56.10 44.90
C VAL A 44 -31.66 -57.62 44.62
N VAL A 45 -30.54 -58.22 44.24
CA VAL A 45 -30.51 -59.70 44.01
C VAL A 45 -30.78 -60.50 45.30
N ALA A 46 -30.15 -60.08 46.39
CA ALA A 46 -30.32 -60.75 47.66
C ALA A 46 -31.78 -60.60 48.23
N GLY A 47 -32.36 -59.38 48.10
CA GLY A 47 -33.77 -59.13 48.49
C GLY A 47 -34.74 -59.95 47.64
N SER A 48 -34.51 -60.05 46.35
CA SER A 48 -35.33 -60.88 45.45
C SER A 48 -35.19 -62.37 45.75
N ALA A 49 -34.00 -62.85 46.06
CA ALA A 49 -33.73 -64.24 46.44
C ALA A 49 -34.39 -64.60 47.84
N LEU A 50 -34.29 -63.71 48.80
CA LEU A 50 -34.87 -63.84 50.10
C LEU A 50 -36.41 -63.89 50.03
N GLY A 51 -37.01 -63.00 49.19
CA GLY A 51 -38.47 -63.02 48.95
C GLY A 51 -38.92 -64.33 48.29
N LEU A 52 -38.18 -64.86 47.31
CA LEU A 52 -38.48 -66.19 46.71
C LEU A 52 -38.34 -67.35 47.71
N LEU A 53 -37.40 -67.29 48.66
CA LEU A 53 -37.19 -68.26 49.71
C LEU A 53 -38.37 -68.24 50.76
N LEU A 54 -38.83 -67.05 51.12
CA LEU A 54 -40.00 -66.89 52.08
C LEU A 54 -41.29 -67.38 51.42
N ILE A 55 -41.54 -67.18 50.16
CA ILE A 55 -42.66 -67.71 49.37
C ILE A 55 -42.63 -69.23 49.38
N ARG A 56 -41.46 -69.82 49.24
CA ARG A 56 -41.30 -71.29 49.21
C ARG A 56 -41.54 -71.96 50.61
N ARG A 57 -41.32 -71.23 51.69
CA ARG A 57 -41.43 -71.77 53.09
C ARG A 57 -42.75 -71.62 53.70
N HIS A 58 -43.63 -70.73 53.32
CA HIS A 58 -44.93 -70.40 53.94
C HIS A 58 -46.09 -70.53 52.92
N GLY A 59 -46.35 -71.68 52.36
CA GLY A 59 -47.23 -72.03 51.24
C GLY A 59 -48.76 -71.65 51.38
N ASP A 60 -49.12 -70.57 52.06
CA ASP A 60 -50.51 -70.09 52.11
C ASP A 60 -50.74 -69.06 50.96
N ARG A 61 -51.82 -69.26 50.17
CA ARG A 61 -52.06 -68.53 48.89
C ARG A 61 -52.18 -66.99 49.08
N THR A 62 -52.71 -66.54 50.23
CA THR A 62 -52.88 -65.12 50.52
C THR A 62 -51.57 -64.43 50.91
N THR A 63 -50.74 -65.07 51.71
CA THR A 63 -49.43 -64.60 52.11
C THR A 63 -48.46 -64.60 50.94
N THR A 64 -48.57 -65.58 50.03
CA THR A 64 -47.78 -65.69 48.83
C THR A 64 -48.07 -64.58 47.85
N ALA A 65 -49.32 -64.17 47.63
CA ALA A 65 -49.70 -63.08 46.72
C ALA A 65 -49.20 -61.69 47.18
N VAL A 66 -49.39 -61.40 48.51
CA VAL A 66 -48.99 -60.13 49.10
C VAL A 66 -47.42 -60.02 49.13
N THR A 67 -46.73 -61.05 49.54
CA THR A 67 -45.26 -61.07 49.58
C THR A 67 -44.63 -61.03 48.20
N GLY A 68 -45.21 -61.73 47.23
CA GLY A 68 -44.78 -61.68 45.84
C GLY A 68 -44.93 -60.31 45.19
N GLY A 69 -46.06 -59.63 45.49
CA GLY A 69 -46.28 -58.22 45.07
C GLY A 69 -45.23 -57.26 45.61
N HIS A 70 -44.95 -57.34 46.95
CA HIS A 70 -43.95 -56.47 47.58
C HIS A 70 -42.55 -56.73 47.09
N VAL A 71 -42.15 -57.97 46.84
CA VAL A 71 -40.81 -58.32 46.27
C VAL A 71 -40.69 -57.80 44.86
N THR A 72 -41.76 -57.91 44.05
CA THR A 72 -41.72 -57.41 42.65
C THR A 72 -41.62 -55.87 42.61
N VAL A 73 -42.36 -55.15 43.48
CA VAL A 73 -42.28 -53.68 43.56
C VAL A 73 -40.95 -53.21 44.08
N LEU A 74 -40.37 -53.85 45.09
CA LEU A 74 -39.04 -53.54 45.62
C LEU A 74 -37.93 -53.83 44.56
N GLY A 75 -38.06 -54.95 43.85
CA GLY A 75 -37.15 -55.28 42.74
C GLY A 75 -37.20 -54.26 41.59
N ALA A 76 -38.40 -53.85 41.15
CA ALA A 76 -38.60 -52.84 40.11
C ALA A 76 -38.04 -51.46 40.54
N PHE A 77 -38.30 -51.07 41.83
CA PHE A 77 -37.75 -49.82 42.37
C PHE A 77 -36.23 -49.85 42.48
N GLY A 78 -35.67 -50.98 42.89
CA GLY A 78 -34.18 -51.14 42.90
C GLY A 78 -33.55 -51.07 41.53
N LEU A 79 -34.15 -51.67 40.50
CA LEU A 79 -33.71 -51.59 39.12
C LEU A 79 -33.82 -50.14 38.56
N TYR A 80 -34.93 -49.46 38.87
CA TYR A 80 -35.11 -48.06 38.50
C TYR A 80 -34.08 -47.15 39.18
N ALA A 81 -33.83 -47.29 40.46
CA ALA A 81 -32.83 -46.56 41.21
C ALA A 81 -31.40 -46.80 40.62
N LEU A 82 -31.09 -48.05 40.28
CA LEU A 82 -29.81 -48.40 39.64
C LEU A 82 -29.68 -47.76 38.25
N ASP A 83 -30.72 -47.73 37.44
CA ASP A 83 -30.71 -47.10 36.11
C ASP A 83 -30.52 -45.59 36.24
N VAL A 84 -31.20 -44.90 37.17
CA VAL A 84 -31.00 -43.49 37.43
C VAL A 84 -29.57 -43.18 37.87
N VAL A 85 -28.96 -43.99 38.75
CA VAL A 85 -27.57 -43.82 39.17
C VAL A 85 -26.59 -44.01 37.99
N ILE A 86 -26.83 -45.05 37.16
CA ILE A 86 -25.99 -45.31 35.98
C ILE A 86 -26.08 -44.17 34.97
N ARG A 87 -27.29 -43.65 34.70
CA ARG A 87 -27.48 -42.49 33.80
C ARG A 87 -26.80 -41.24 34.33
N ALA A 88 -26.96 -40.93 35.64
CA ALA A 88 -26.30 -39.79 36.28
C ALA A 88 -24.77 -39.89 36.23
N ASP A 89 -24.20 -41.07 36.45
CA ASP A 89 -22.76 -41.30 36.38
C ASP A 89 -22.21 -41.21 34.93
N ARG A 90 -22.95 -41.75 33.97
CA ARG A 90 -22.61 -41.61 32.53
C ARG A 90 -22.64 -40.13 32.10
N ALA A 91 -23.68 -39.39 32.46
CA ALA A 91 -23.79 -37.97 32.16
C ALA A 91 -22.63 -37.15 32.79
N ARG A 92 -22.28 -37.48 34.06
CA ARG A 92 -21.14 -36.81 34.73
C ARG A 92 -19.80 -37.15 34.10
N THR A 93 -19.62 -38.41 33.68
CA THR A 93 -18.39 -38.85 32.99
C THR A 93 -18.30 -38.21 31.61
N ALA A 94 -19.41 -38.15 30.87
CA ALA A 94 -19.48 -37.49 29.59
C ALA A 94 -19.12 -35.98 29.70
N ALA A 95 -19.73 -35.26 30.65
CA ALA A 95 -19.44 -33.85 30.91
C ALA A 95 -17.97 -33.61 31.31
N ARG A 96 -17.39 -34.52 32.13
CA ARG A 96 -15.95 -34.44 32.47
C ARG A 96 -15.03 -34.65 31.25
N ASN A 97 -15.37 -35.63 30.40
CA ASN A 97 -14.60 -35.91 29.19
C ASN A 97 -14.69 -34.75 28.19
N GLU A 98 -15.86 -34.18 28.03
CA GLU A 98 -16.10 -33.01 27.17
C GLU A 98 -15.31 -31.80 27.70
N ALA A 99 -15.37 -31.50 29.00
CA ALA A 99 -14.59 -30.43 29.60
C ALA A 99 -13.09 -30.66 29.46
N ALA A 100 -12.60 -31.90 29.62
CA ALA A 100 -11.19 -32.26 29.42
C ALA A 100 -10.78 -32.12 27.96
N ALA A 101 -11.62 -32.54 27.00
CA ALA A 101 -11.36 -32.37 25.57
C ALA A 101 -11.31 -30.90 25.18
N SER A 102 -12.25 -30.08 25.63
CA SER A 102 -12.27 -28.64 25.42
C SER A 102 -11.00 -27.95 26.00
N HIS A 103 -10.65 -28.31 27.25
CA HIS A 103 -9.41 -27.79 27.87
C HIS A 103 -8.17 -28.15 27.05
N ASN A 104 -8.03 -29.41 26.63
CA ASN A 104 -6.92 -29.84 25.82
C ASN A 104 -6.87 -29.13 24.44
N GLN A 105 -8.02 -28.87 23.84
CA GLN A 105 -8.09 -28.14 22.57
C GLN A 105 -7.62 -26.69 22.74
N LEU A 106 -8.12 -25.99 23.75
CA LEU A 106 -7.68 -24.62 24.09
C LEU A 106 -6.17 -24.57 24.39
N GLN A 107 -5.67 -25.53 25.19
CA GLN A 107 -4.25 -25.63 25.50
C GLN A 107 -3.39 -25.78 24.24
N LYS A 108 -3.80 -26.63 23.29
CA LYS A 108 -3.10 -26.79 22.01
C LYS A 108 -3.12 -25.52 21.18
N LEU A 109 -4.20 -24.77 21.15
CA LEU A 109 -4.31 -23.50 20.42
C LEU A 109 -3.33 -22.47 20.98
N ILE A 110 -3.29 -22.26 22.30
CA ILE A 110 -2.37 -21.30 22.92
C ILE A 110 -0.91 -21.74 22.84
N ASP A 111 -0.63 -23.05 22.88
CA ASP A 111 0.72 -23.60 22.78
C ASP A 111 1.33 -23.53 21.37
N ASN A 112 0.47 -23.47 20.33
CA ASN A 112 0.92 -23.27 18.95
C ASN A 112 1.00 -21.78 18.54
N SER A 113 0.61 -20.86 19.43
CA SER A 113 0.80 -19.43 19.19
C SER A 113 2.29 -19.05 19.27
N GLU A 114 2.76 -18.23 18.34
CA GLU A 114 4.10 -17.65 18.39
C GLU A 114 4.20 -16.53 19.44
N SER A 115 3.07 -15.90 19.79
CA SER A 115 3.02 -14.89 20.85
C SER A 115 3.17 -15.54 22.22
N ASN A 116 3.81 -14.83 23.13
CA ASN A 116 3.90 -15.24 24.53
C ASN A 116 2.56 -15.00 25.20
N ILE A 117 1.92 -16.06 25.69
CA ILE A 117 0.61 -15.98 26.35
C ILE A 117 0.79 -16.40 27.81
N TYR A 118 0.33 -15.56 28.72
CA TYR A 118 0.34 -15.84 30.13
C TYR A 118 -0.94 -15.33 30.81
N MET A 119 -1.27 -15.90 31.95
CA MET A 119 -2.39 -15.45 32.78
C MET A 119 -1.97 -15.48 34.25
N LYS A 120 -2.25 -14.41 34.99
CA LYS A 120 -1.89 -14.25 36.39
C LYS A 120 -3.09 -13.83 37.21
N ARG A 121 -3.15 -14.30 38.47
CA ARG A 121 -4.19 -13.90 39.42
C ARG A 121 -4.05 -12.42 39.79
N VAL A 122 -5.19 -11.75 39.93
CA VAL A 122 -5.21 -10.34 40.35
C VAL A 122 -4.87 -10.21 41.85
N ASP A 123 -5.30 -11.13 42.72
CA ASP A 123 -5.13 -11.05 44.16
C ASP A 123 -3.67 -11.14 44.63
N ASN A 124 -2.93 -12.10 44.11
CA ASN A 124 -1.57 -12.42 44.57
C ASN A 124 -0.48 -12.41 43.48
N GLY A 125 -0.84 -12.17 42.22
CA GLY A 125 0.11 -12.12 41.10
C GLY A 125 0.67 -13.47 40.64
N GLN A 126 0.12 -14.59 41.13
CA GLN A 126 0.59 -15.91 40.74
C GLN A 126 0.19 -16.26 39.31
N TYR A 127 1.12 -16.87 38.57
CA TYR A 127 0.86 -17.41 37.24
C TYR A 127 -0.15 -18.57 37.32
N LEU A 128 -1.20 -18.47 36.56
CA LEU A 128 -2.18 -19.51 36.32
C LEU A 128 -1.85 -20.34 35.08
N LEU A 129 -1.27 -19.69 34.09
CA LEU A 129 -0.96 -20.29 32.80
C LEU A 129 0.18 -19.55 32.13
N VAL A 130 1.04 -20.31 31.42
CA VAL A 130 1.95 -19.82 30.39
C VAL A 130 1.92 -20.81 29.22
N ASN A 131 2.13 -20.31 27.98
CA ASN A 131 2.20 -21.16 26.78
C ASN A 131 3.65 -21.57 26.46
N LYS A 132 3.81 -22.43 25.46
CA LYS A 132 5.13 -22.89 25.01
C LYS A 132 6.04 -21.77 24.50
N SER A 133 5.52 -20.72 23.90
CA SER A 133 6.31 -19.59 23.45
C SER A 133 6.94 -18.85 24.64
N TRP A 134 6.17 -18.64 25.69
CA TRP A 134 6.65 -18.06 26.95
C TRP A 134 7.76 -18.93 27.58
N GLU A 135 7.58 -20.27 27.63
CA GLU A 135 8.59 -21.21 28.16
C GLU A 135 9.91 -21.12 27.38
N ARG A 136 9.80 -21.01 26.05
CA ARG A 136 11.00 -20.88 25.17
C ARG A 136 11.72 -19.55 25.38
N LEU A 137 10.98 -18.45 25.48
CA LEU A 137 11.56 -17.12 25.65
C LEU A 137 12.37 -16.99 26.92
N PHE A 138 11.80 -17.46 28.06
CA PHE A 138 12.41 -17.26 29.37
C PHE A 138 13.19 -18.49 29.87
N GLY A 139 13.18 -19.59 29.13
CA GLY A 139 13.91 -20.83 29.51
C GLY A 139 13.36 -21.53 30.73
N VAL A 140 12.16 -21.17 31.20
CA VAL A 140 11.57 -21.74 32.43
C VAL A 140 10.33 -22.56 32.07
N PRO A 141 10.31 -23.86 32.39
CA PRO A 141 9.16 -24.72 32.06
C PRO A 141 7.93 -24.38 32.91
N ARG A 142 6.73 -24.48 32.31
CA ARG A 142 5.46 -24.07 32.93
C ARG A 142 5.18 -24.69 34.29
N HIS A 143 5.58 -25.95 34.52
CA HIS A 143 5.36 -26.63 35.80
C HIS A 143 6.14 -25.99 36.95
N ARG A 144 7.19 -25.20 36.66
CA ARG A 144 7.94 -24.42 37.67
C ARG A 144 7.36 -23.01 37.82
N VAL A 145 6.76 -22.45 36.79
CA VAL A 145 6.25 -21.07 36.78
C VAL A 145 4.85 -20.97 37.41
N VAL A 146 3.98 -21.94 37.11
CA VAL A 146 2.61 -21.95 37.67
C VAL A 146 2.69 -21.92 39.20
N ASN A 147 1.94 -21.00 39.80
CA ASN A 147 1.89 -20.65 41.23
C ASN A 147 3.09 -19.81 41.73
N LEU A 148 4.10 -19.45 40.90
CA LEU A 148 5.05 -18.40 41.24
C LEU A 148 4.47 -17.01 40.90
N THR A 149 5.03 -15.98 41.50
CA THR A 149 4.83 -14.58 41.11
C THR A 149 5.96 -14.11 40.18
N ASP A 150 5.84 -12.89 39.63
CA ASP A 150 6.87 -12.28 38.80
C ASP A 150 8.24 -12.24 39.51
N HIS A 151 8.26 -12.02 40.81
CA HIS A 151 9.49 -12.03 41.63
C HIS A 151 10.19 -13.40 41.71
N GLY A 152 9.47 -14.47 41.44
CA GLY A 152 10.07 -15.82 41.34
C GLY A 152 10.66 -16.12 39.98
N VAL A 153 10.47 -15.24 38.98
CA VAL A 153 10.89 -15.43 37.59
C VAL A 153 11.84 -14.32 37.12
N PHE A 154 11.58 -13.07 37.52
CA PHE A 154 12.27 -11.88 37.05
C PHE A 154 12.99 -11.14 38.19
N PRO A 155 13.97 -10.26 37.87
CA PRO A 155 14.54 -9.31 38.82
C PRO A 155 13.48 -8.44 39.48
N ALA A 156 13.69 -8.02 40.72
CA ALA A 156 12.71 -7.34 41.56
C ALA A 156 12.11 -6.09 40.88
N GLU A 157 12.96 -5.25 40.29
CA GLU A 157 12.52 -4.00 39.62
C GLU A 157 11.54 -4.26 38.47
N LEU A 158 11.84 -5.26 37.60
CA LEU A 158 10.96 -5.66 36.51
C LEU A 158 9.69 -6.32 37.05
N ALA A 159 9.79 -7.16 38.06
CA ALA A 159 8.65 -7.83 38.69
C ALA A 159 7.65 -6.82 39.29
N ASP A 160 8.15 -5.77 39.96
CA ASP A 160 7.32 -4.68 40.50
C ASP A 160 6.59 -3.92 39.40
N GLN A 161 7.29 -3.61 38.28
CA GLN A 161 6.69 -2.94 37.13
C GLN A 161 5.60 -3.79 36.46
N LEU A 162 5.89 -5.07 36.22
CA LEU A 162 4.91 -6.00 35.63
C LEU A 162 3.68 -6.13 36.52
N ARG A 163 3.88 -6.22 37.85
CA ARG A 163 2.78 -6.28 38.81
C ARG A 163 1.94 -5.02 38.84
N ALA A 164 2.57 -3.85 38.81
CA ALA A 164 1.86 -2.57 38.75
C ALA A 164 0.99 -2.44 37.50
N ASN A 165 1.54 -2.84 36.32
CA ASN A 165 0.80 -2.85 35.06
C ASN A 165 -0.40 -3.80 35.12
N ASP A 166 -0.26 -5.00 35.69
CA ASP A 166 -1.36 -5.96 35.82
C ASP A 166 -2.49 -5.43 36.73
N LEU A 167 -2.13 -4.79 37.85
CA LEU A 167 -3.11 -4.17 38.75
C LEU A 167 -3.84 -2.99 38.08
N GLN A 168 -3.14 -2.19 37.28
CA GLN A 168 -3.72 -1.10 36.51
C GLN A 168 -4.73 -1.64 35.49
N VAL A 169 -4.41 -2.71 34.76
CA VAL A 169 -5.30 -3.37 33.80
C VAL A 169 -6.54 -3.92 34.50
N ALA A 170 -6.37 -4.58 35.67
CA ALA A 170 -7.50 -5.11 36.44
C ALA A 170 -8.43 -3.98 36.94
N ALA A 171 -7.87 -2.86 37.39
CA ALA A 171 -8.64 -1.69 37.84
C ALA A 171 -9.35 -0.97 36.69
N ALA A 172 -8.72 -0.87 35.50
CA ALA A 172 -9.29 -0.23 34.32
C ALA A 172 -10.47 -1.02 33.72
N GLY A 173 -10.56 -2.32 33.96
CA GLY A 173 -11.62 -3.18 33.43
C GLY A 173 -11.65 -3.34 31.91
N LYS A 174 -10.61 -2.92 31.22
CA LYS A 174 -10.49 -2.95 29.74
C LYS A 174 -9.08 -3.37 29.32
N SER A 175 -8.93 -3.77 28.06
CA SER A 175 -7.62 -4.08 27.48
C SER A 175 -6.73 -2.85 27.39
N VAL A 176 -5.45 -3.01 27.68
CA VAL A 176 -4.40 -1.99 27.54
C VAL A 176 -3.25 -2.59 26.76
N GLN A 177 -2.68 -1.77 25.86
CA GLN A 177 -1.54 -2.15 25.05
C GLN A 177 -0.29 -1.42 25.54
N TYR A 178 0.80 -2.17 25.66
CA TYR A 178 2.12 -1.66 26.03
C TYR A 178 3.13 -2.06 24.96
N GLU A 179 4.11 -1.20 24.72
CA GLU A 179 5.35 -1.59 24.06
C GLU A 179 6.40 -1.82 25.14
N GLU A 180 6.92 -3.02 25.23
CA GLU A 180 7.82 -3.45 26.30
C GLU A 180 9.07 -4.08 25.68
N THR A 181 10.22 -3.89 26.33
CA THR A 181 11.44 -4.62 26.00
C THR A 181 11.68 -5.69 27.05
N ALA A 182 12.04 -6.89 26.62
CA ALA A 182 12.39 -7.97 27.50
C ALA A 182 13.72 -8.61 27.05
N ASP A 183 14.55 -8.94 28.02
CA ASP A 183 15.78 -9.69 27.80
C ASP A 183 15.45 -11.18 27.92
N GLY A 184 15.49 -11.85 26.77
CA GLY A 184 15.24 -13.29 26.67
C GLY A 184 16.53 -14.08 26.54
N VAL A 185 16.42 -15.39 26.32
CA VAL A 185 17.59 -16.28 26.09
C VAL A 185 18.41 -15.82 24.89
N ASP A 186 17.77 -15.24 23.87
CA ASP A 186 18.39 -14.77 22.61
C ASP A 186 18.72 -13.26 22.62
N GLY A 187 18.70 -12.59 23.78
CA GLY A 187 18.99 -11.17 23.96
C GLY A 187 17.75 -10.26 23.98
N LEU A 188 18.01 -8.95 23.94
CA LEU A 188 16.97 -7.92 24.06
C LEU A 188 16.03 -7.91 22.84
N ARG A 189 14.74 -8.03 23.09
CA ARG A 189 13.68 -8.02 22.09
C ARG A 189 12.59 -7.02 22.45
N THR A 190 11.92 -6.50 21.45
CA THR A 190 10.81 -5.57 21.62
C THR A 190 9.49 -6.32 21.39
N TYR A 191 8.58 -6.18 22.34
CA TYR A 191 7.26 -6.81 22.31
C TYR A 191 6.16 -5.76 22.30
N ILE A 192 5.10 -6.07 21.59
CA ILE A 192 3.81 -5.42 21.78
C ILE A 192 2.97 -6.34 22.67
N SER A 193 2.65 -5.88 23.87
CA SER A 193 1.91 -6.63 24.89
C SER A 193 0.51 -6.07 25.04
N VAL A 194 -0.50 -6.91 24.77
CA VAL A 194 -1.91 -6.59 25.04
C VAL A 194 -2.30 -7.32 26.30
N LYS A 195 -2.65 -6.56 27.35
CA LYS A 195 -3.09 -7.09 28.65
C LYS A 195 -4.56 -6.78 28.84
N PHE A 196 -5.34 -7.75 29.32
CA PHE A 196 -6.76 -7.59 29.56
C PHE A 196 -7.23 -8.38 30.81
N PRO A 197 -8.25 -7.88 31.54
CA PRO A 197 -8.79 -8.57 32.68
C PRO A 197 -9.65 -9.76 32.27
N VAL A 198 -9.55 -10.85 32.99
CA VAL A 198 -10.44 -12.02 32.89
C VAL A 198 -11.41 -11.98 34.06
N LEU A 199 -12.74 -12.01 33.76
CA LEU A 199 -13.79 -11.81 34.74
C LEU A 199 -14.32 -13.13 35.23
N ASP A 200 -14.74 -13.17 36.52
CA ASP A 200 -15.51 -14.26 37.11
C ASP A 200 -17.00 -14.19 36.70
N THR A 201 -17.80 -15.15 37.13
CA THR A 201 -19.24 -15.20 36.85
C THR A 201 -20.03 -14.04 37.46
N ALA A 202 -19.44 -13.29 38.38
CA ALA A 202 -20.01 -12.09 38.98
C ALA A 202 -19.51 -10.78 38.31
N GLY A 203 -18.74 -10.89 37.23
CA GLY A 203 -18.22 -9.75 36.50
C GLY A 203 -17.00 -9.08 37.16
N ARG A 204 -16.34 -9.71 38.12
CA ARG A 204 -15.18 -9.17 38.83
C ARG A 204 -13.89 -9.72 38.23
N PRO A 205 -12.84 -8.90 38.02
CA PRO A 205 -11.56 -9.36 37.50
C PRO A 205 -10.85 -10.29 38.51
N TYR A 206 -10.70 -11.57 38.16
CA TYR A 206 -9.98 -12.55 38.97
C TYR A 206 -8.56 -12.83 38.45
N ALA A 207 -8.32 -12.56 37.16
CA ALA A 207 -7.03 -12.73 36.55
C ALA A 207 -6.78 -11.63 35.49
N VAL A 208 -5.49 -11.43 35.10
CA VAL A 208 -5.06 -10.67 33.96
C VAL A 208 -4.39 -11.62 32.98
N CYS A 209 -4.80 -11.55 31.72
CA CYS A 209 -4.18 -12.26 30.61
C CYS A 209 -3.33 -11.27 29.81
N GLY A 210 -2.11 -11.66 29.49
CA GLY A 210 -1.21 -10.93 28.59
C GLY A 210 -0.88 -11.75 27.35
N ILE A 211 -0.89 -11.09 26.20
CA ILE A 211 -0.44 -11.63 24.91
C ILE A 211 0.64 -10.68 24.42
N SER A 212 1.89 -11.17 24.37
CA SER A 212 3.05 -10.38 23.94
C SER A 212 3.58 -10.95 22.64
N THR A 213 3.55 -10.12 21.60
CA THR A 213 4.04 -10.47 20.25
C THR A 213 5.38 -9.81 20.01
N ASP A 214 6.36 -10.57 19.58
CA ASP A 214 7.69 -10.06 19.20
C ASP A 214 7.57 -9.19 17.93
N ILE A 215 8.00 -7.95 18.02
CA ILE A 215 8.01 -6.98 16.93
C ILE A 215 9.43 -6.48 16.61
N THR A 216 10.45 -7.17 17.10
CA THR A 216 11.85 -6.76 16.98
C THR A 216 12.27 -6.58 15.53
N ASP A 217 11.98 -7.57 14.68
CA ASP A 217 12.34 -7.50 13.26
C ASP A 217 11.54 -6.43 12.51
N ARG A 218 10.27 -6.24 12.87
CA ARG A 218 9.46 -5.15 12.32
C ARG A 218 10.05 -3.79 12.69
N LYS A 219 10.42 -3.56 13.94
CA LYS A 219 11.04 -2.31 14.39
C LYS A 219 12.38 -2.04 13.71
N ARG A 220 13.22 -3.06 13.58
CA ARG A 220 14.50 -2.95 12.85
C ARG A 220 14.27 -2.56 11.39
N ALA A 221 13.29 -3.18 10.73
CA ALA A 221 12.95 -2.84 9.35
C ALA A 221 12.38 -1.41 9.22
N GLU A 222 11.50 -0.99 10.14
CA GLU A 222 10.97 0.38 10.19
C GLU A 222 12.09 1.42 10.38
N ASP A 223 13.04 1.17 11.28
CA ASP A 223 14.18 2.06 11.54
C ASP A 223 15.14 2.12 10.34
N GLU A 224 15.38 0.98 9.67
CA GLU A 224 16.19 0.95 8.45
C GLU A 224 15.54 1.72 7.30
N VAL A 225 14.23 1.54 7.08
CA VAL A 225 13.47 2.33 6.09
C VAL A 225 13.56 3.81 6.39
N ARG A 226 13.41 4.22 7.66
CA ARG A 226 13.54 5.63 8.07
C ARG A 226 14.92 6.17 7.78
N ARG A 227 15.99 5.40 8.08
CA ARG A 227 17.38 5.78 7.80
C ARG A 227 17.64 5.92 6.30
N LEU A 228 17.17 4.95 5.51
CA LEU A 228 17.30 4.98 4.05
C LEU A 228 16.57 6.17 3.43
N ASN A 229 15.36 6.49 3.88
CA ASN A 229 14.60 7.65 3.41
C ASN A 229 15.34 8.96 3.70
N ALA A 230 15.84 9.16 4.92
CA ALA A 230 16.61 10.35 5.28
C ALA A 230 17.90 10.48 4.42
N SER A 231 18.59 9.36 4.17
CA SER A 231 19.75 9.33 3.28
C SER A 231 19.39 9.64 1.83
N LEU A 232 18.26 9.11 1.36
CA LEU A 232 17.75 9.36 0.00
C LEU A 232 17.37 10.82 -0.19
N GLU A 233 16.65 11.42 0.75
CA GLU A 233 16.28 12.85 0.73
C GLU A 233 17.53 13.74 0.63
N THR A 234 18.54 13.48 1.47
CA THR A 234 19.81 14.22 1.43
C THR A 234 20.50 14.08 0.08
N ARG A 235 20.51 12.87 -0.50
CA ARG A 235 21.11 12.61 -1.82
C ARG A 235 20.36 13.29 -2.96
N VAL A 236 19.02 13.29 -2.89
CA VAL A 236 18.18 13.99 -3.87
C VAL A 236 18.46 15.49 -3.83
N LEU A 237 18.45 16.10 -2.64
CA LEU A 237 18.76 17.53 -2.49
C LEU A 237 20.15 17.89 -3.06
N HIS A 238 21.17 17.09 -2.73
CA HIS A 238 22.53 17.31 -3.23
C HIS A 238 22.59 17.21 -4.74
N ARG A 239 22.01 16.17 -5.35
CA ARG A 239 21.99 15.98 -6.80
C ARG A 239 21.21 17.05 -7.54
N THR A 240 20.10 17.51 -6.95
CA THR A 240 19.33 18.62 -7.52
C THR A 240 20.17 19.91 -7.54
N ALA A 241 20.83 20.23 -6.42
CA ALA A 241 21.71 21.40 -6.35
C ALA A 241 22.91 21.33 -7.32
N GLU A 242 23.53 20.13 -7.47
CA GLU A 242 24.60 19.92 -8.46
C GLU A 242 24.11 20.14 -9.90
N LEU A 243 22.93 19.59 -10.25
CA LEU A 243 22.33 19.75 -11.57
C LEU A 243 21.97 21.22 -11.86
N GLU A 244 21.41 21.92 -10.89
CA GLU A 244 21.10 23.36 -11.01
C GLU A 244 22.37 24.19 -11.21
N ALA A 245 23.43 23.93 -10.43
CA ALA A 245 24.71 24.62 -10.57
C ALA A 245 25.32 24.37 -11.95
N SER A 246 25.41 23.12 -12.41
CA SER A 246 25.94 22.75 -13.72
C SER A 246 25.12 23.36 -14.86
N THR A 247 23.80 23.41 -14.72
CA THR A 247 22.94 24.04 -15.73
C THR A 247 23.19 25.54 -15.79
N LYS A 248 23.33 26.23 -14.65
CA LYS A 248 23.64 27.66 -14.58
C LYS A 248 25.01 27.98 -15.21
N GLU A 249 26.02 27.15 -14.96
CA GLU A 249 27.35 27.30 -15.50
C GLU A 249 27.36 27.15 -17.03
N LEU A 250 26.71 26.09 -17.54
CA LEU A 250 26.60 25.85 -18.99
C LEU A 250 25.91 27.01 -19.70
N ASP A 251 24.95 27.60 -19.11
CA ASP A 251 24.19 28.71 -19.68
C ASP A 251 24.96 30.03 -19.62
N ALA A 252 25.67 30.31 -18.52
CA ALA A 252 26.55 31.47 -18.44
C ALA A 252 27.66 31.37 -19.51
N PHE A 253 28.18 30.17 -19.71
CA PHE A 253 29.15 29.89 -20.81
C PHE A 253 28.53 30.16 -22.18
N ALA A 254 27.35 29.59 -22.48
CA ALA A 254 26.66 29.80 -23.75
C ALA A 254 26.40 31.29 -24.04
N TYR A 255 26.01 32.05 -23.02
CA TYR A 255 25.77 33.49 -23.12
C TYR A 255 27.08 34.24 -23.43
N SER A 256 28.14 34.00 -22.64
CA SER A 256 29.44 34.67 -22.81
C SER A 256 30.04 34.40 -24.18
N VAL A 257 30.10 33.12 -24.59
CA VAL A 257 30.62 32.72 -25.92
C VAL A 257 29.83 33.38 -27.04
N SER A 258 28.50 33.42 -26.91
CA SER A 258 27.64 34.05 -27.93
C SER A 258 27.87 35.55 -28.05
N HIS A 259 28.05 36.25 -26.93
CA HIS A 259 28.39 37.68 -26.91
C HIS A 259 29.74 37.95 -27.58
N ASP A 260 30.76 37.15 -27.22
CA ASP A 260 32.11 37.34 -27.69
C ASP A 260 32.30 36.98 -29.17
N LEU A 261 31.44 36.07 -29.68
CA LEU A 261 31.43 35.74 -31.13
C LEU A 261 30.68 36.80 -31.99
N ARG A 262 29.70 37.53 -31.44
CA ARG A 262 28.94 38.54 -32.19
C ARG A 262 29.82 39.74 -32.63
N ALA A 263 30.77 40.16 -31.79
CA ALA A 263 31.62 41.33 -32.10
C ALA A 263 32.49 41.10 -33.36
N PRO A 264 33.28 40.00 -33.44
CA PRO A 264 34.08 39.73 -34.65
C PRO A 264 33.22 39.47 -35.89
N LEU A 265 32.03 38.82 -35.74
CA LEU A 265 31.14 38.62 -36.88
C LEU A 265 30.59 39.92 -37.45
N ARG A 266 30.20 40.87 -36.58
CA ARG A 266 29.79 42.19 -37.03
C ARG A 266 30.91 42.93 -37.77
N SER A 267 32.15 42.81 -37.29
CA SER A 267 33.30 43.41 -37.96
C SER A 267 33.55 42.78 -39.33
N LEU A 268 33.48 41.43 -39.46
CA LEU A 268 33.61 40.73 -40.74
C LEU A 268 32.51 41.13 -41.73
N HIS A 269 31.25 41.28 -41.24
CA HIS A 269 30.14 41.74 -42.07
C HIS A 269 30.38 43.17 -42.55
N GLY A 270 30.70 44.09 -41.64
CA GLY A 270 30.94 45.49 -41.98
C GLY A 270 32.11 45.68 -42.95
N PHE A 271 33.23 44.94 -42.77
CA PHE A 271 34.35 45.04 -43.74
C PHE A 271 34.01 44.42 -45.09
N SER A 272 33.22 43.36 -45.14
CA SER A 272 32.81 42.79 -46.44
C SER A 272 31.78 43.69 -47.14
N ASP A 273 30.91 44.39 -46.39
CA ASP A 273 30.03 45.42 -46.98
C ASP A 273 30.82 46.58 -47.53
N ALA A 274 31.75 47.14 -46.74
CA ALA A 274 32.61 48.25 -47.16
C ALA A 274 33.44 47.91 -48.41
N LEU A 275 34.01 46.67 -48.49
CA LEU A 275 34.72 46.20 -49.67
C LEU A 275 33.80 46.09 -50.88
N LEU A 276 32.59 45.69 -50.78
CA LEU A 276 31.65 45.67 -51.89
C LEU A 276 31.18 47.07 -52.29
N GLU A 277 30.99 47.97 -51.33
CA GLU A 277 30.54 49.33 -51.54
C GLU A 277 31.72 50.18 -52.20
N ASP A 278 32.91 50.17 -51.60
CA ASP A 278 34.01 51.03 -51.98
C ASP A 278 34.77 50.50 -53.20
N TYR A 279 34.86 49.17 -53.36
CA TYR A 279 35.69 48.53 -54.39
C TYR A 279 34.93 47.59 -55.35
N GLY A 280 33.56 47.56 -55.24
CA GLY A 280 32.73 46.70 -56.06
C GLY A 280 32.97 46.87 -57.59
N ASP A 281 33.26 48.06 -58.08
CA ASP A 281 33.50 48.31 -59.47
C ASP A 281 34.86 47.83 -59.91
N VAL A 282 35.80 47.63 -58.99
CA VAL A 282 37.19 47.19 -59.29
C VAL A 282 37.35 45.68 -59.16
N LEU A 283 36.45 45.04 -58.38
CA LEU A 283 36.40 43.59 -58.16
C LEU A 283 35.84 42.88 -59.39
N ASP A 284 36.48 41.78 -59.80
CA ASP A 284 35.91 40.86 -60.76
C ASP A 284 34.75 40.05 -60.16
N ASP A 285 33.98 39.31 -60.96
CA ASP A 285 32.82 38.53 -60.52
C ASP A 285 33.24 37.48 -59.56
N VAL A 286 34.42 36.93 -59.56
CA VAL A 286 34.92 35.94 -58.59
C VAL A 286 35.17 36.60 -57.24
N GLY A 287 35.77 37.80 -57.22
CA GLY A 287 35.96 38.56 -55.96
C GLY A 287 34.67 38.95 -55.31
N LYS A 288 33.67 39.38 -56.09
CA LYS A 288 32.34 39.68 -55.63
C LYS A 288 31.63 38.41 -55.03
N ASP A 289 31.73 37.26 -55.71
CA ASP A 289 31.18 36.02 -55.26
C ASP A 289 31.81 35.58 -53.90
N TYR A 290 33.13 35.75 -53.74
CA TYR A 290 33.80 35.48 -52.47
C TYR A 290 33.26 36.35 -51.32
N LEU A 291 33.05 37.62 -51.52
CA LEU A 291 32.52 38.54 -50.53
C LEU A 291 31.06 38.19 -50.19
N HIS A 292 30.26 37.91 -51.19
CA HIS A 292 28.90 37.45 -50.98
C HIS A 292 28.81 36.09 -50.20
N ARG A 293 29.70 35.15 -50.48
CA ARG A 293 29.80 33.90 -49.71
C ARG A 293 30.23 34.17 -48.28
N LEU A 294 31.15 35.11 -48.06
CA LEU A 294 31.60 35.53 -46.74
C LEU A 294 30.42 36.12 -45.95
N GLN A 295 29.68 37.06 -46.52
CA GLN A 295 28.49 37.68 -45.91
C GLN A 295 27.45 36.64 -45.55
N ARG A 296 27.11 35.70 -46.45
CA ARG A 296 26.18 34.60 -46.18
C ARG A 296 26.63 33.72 -45.03
N ASN A 297 27.94 33.40 -44.95
CA ASN A 297 28.48 32.58 -43.86
C ASN A 297 28.47 33.33 -42.53
N VAL A 298 28.82 34.60 -42.49
CA VAL A 298 28.77 35.45 -41.30
C VAL A 298 27.34 35.60 -40.80
N GLY A 299 26.36 35.86 -41.69
CA GLY A 299 24.96 35.91 -41.34
C GLY A 299 24.43 34.58 -40.80
N ARG A 300 24.86 33.45 -41.38
CA ARG A 300 24.54 32.11 -40.86
C ARG A 300 25.09 31.85 -39.48
N MET A 301 26.36 32.26 -39.21
CA MET A 301 26.94 32.13 -37.86
C MET A 301 26.20 32.99 -36.83
N GLY A 302 25.80 34.24 -37.21
CA GLY A 302 24.98 35.08 -36.36
C GLY A 302 23.66 34.37 -35.95
N ARG A 303 22.92 33.84 -36.96
CA ARG A 303 21.69 33.08 -36.71
C ARG A 303 21.90 31.83 -35.82
N MET A 304 23.03 31.09 -36.01
CA MET A 304 23.35 29.95 -35.14
C MET A 304 23.54 30.35 -33.68
N ILE A 305 24.20 31.49 -33.45
CA ILE A 305 24.42 32.03 -32.11
C ILE A 305 23.09 32.43 -31.45
N ASP A 306 22.22 33.11 -32.23
CA ASP A 306 20.88 33.51 -31.71
C ASP A 306 20.02 32.30 -31.40
N ASP A 307 20.02 31.28 -32.26
CA ASP A 307 19.30 30.01 -32.03
C ASP A 307 19.81 29.27 -30.79
N LEU A 308 21.15 29.25 -30.58
CA LEU A 308 21.75 28.64 -29.39
C LEU A 308 21.33 29.36 -28.12
N LEU A 309 21.28 30.70 -28.12
CA LEU A 309 20.78 31.50 -27.01
C LEU A 309 19.29 31.26 -26.75
N ASN A 310 18.48 31.14 -27.81
CA ASN A 310 17.06 30.86 -27.69
C ASN A 310 16.81 29.45 -27.13
N LEU A 311 17.61 28.45 -27.52
CA LEU A 311 17.57 27.10 -26.97
C LEU A 311 17.93 27.10 -25.47
N SER A 312 18.94 27.87 -25.06
CA SER A 312 19.34 28.05 -23.67
C SER A 312 18.20 28.73 -22.87
N ARG A 313 17.68 29.90 -23.38
CA ARG A 313 16.60 30.65 -22.72
C ARG A 313 15.30 29.82 -22.58
N ALA A 314 14.95 29.05 -23.62
CA ALA A 314 13.79 28.16 -23.56
C ALA A 314 13.88 27.12 -22.43
N THR A 315 15.01 26.97 -21.76
CA THR A 315 15.22 26.04 -20.65
C THR A 315 14.93 26.66 -19.27
N ARG A 316 14.99 27.98 -19.08
CA ARG A 316 15.14 28.62 -17.76
C ARG A 316 13.93 29.32 -17.16
N ALA A 317 13.16 30.08 -17.99
CA ALA A 317 12.10 30.93 -17.43
C ALA A 317 11.04 30.07 -16.72
N GLU A 318 10.52 30.47 -15.58
CA GLU A 318 9.29 29.84 -15.08
C GLU A 318 8.23 29.91 -16.16
N LEU A 319 7.44 28.81 -16.33
CA LEU A 319 6.39 28.77 -17.32
C LEU A 319 5.21 29.64 -16.84
N GLU A 320 5.01 30.77 -17.48
CA GLU A 320 3.83 31.59 -17.28
C GLU A 320 2.72 31.14 -18.24
N ARG A 321 1.97 30.11 -17.84
CA ARG A 321 0.91 29.57 -18.66
C ARG A 321 -0.33 30.44 -18.61
N CYS A 322 -0.84 30.76 -19.80
CA CYS A 322 -2.15 31.38 -19.98
C CYS A 322 -2.82 30.79 -21.22
N GLU A 323 -4.11 31.12 -21.42
CA GLU A 323 -4.78 30.78 -22.66
C GLU A 323 -4.22 31.65 -23.80
N VAL A 324 -3.71 31.01 -24.84
CA VAL A 324 -3.09 31.65 -26.00
C VAL A 324 -3.91 31.30 -27.24
N ASP A 325 -4.24 32.32 -28.04
CA ASP A 325 -4.85 32.15 -29.36
C ASP A 325 -3.80 31.81 -30.41
N LEU A 326 -3.69 30.51 -30.76
CA LEU A 326 -2.80 30.02 -31.80
C LEU A 326 -3.21 30.50 -33.20
N SER A 327 -4.48 30.73 -33.43
CA SER A 327 -4.96 31.23 -34.74
C SER A 327 -4.40 32.61 -35.01
N ALA A 328 -4.59 33.56 -34.09
CA ALA A 328 -4.04 34.89 -34.18
C ALA A 328 -2.49 34.88 -34.23
N MET A 329 -1.85 34.11 -33.37
CA MET A 329 -0.37 34.02 -33.32
C MET A 329 0.20 33.46 -34.61
N SER A 330 -0.41 32.45 -35.24
CA SER A 330 0.03 31.89 -36.53
C SER A 330 -0.13 32.89 -37.67
N GLN A 331 -1.24 33.65 -37.69
CA GLN A 331 -1.46 34.72 -38.66
C GLN A 331 -0.40 35.81 -38.56
N ASP A 332 -0.09 36.27 -37.32
CA ASP A 332 0.96 37.25 -37.04
C ASP A 332 2.33 36.78 -37.57
N VAL A 333 2.71 35.55 -37.23
CA VAL A 333 4.01 34.99 -37.67
C VAL A 333 4.11 34.90 -39.19
N VAL A 334 3.02 34.50 -39.87
CA VAL A 334 3.03 34.43 -41.32
C VAL A 334 3.01 35.84 -41.95
N ALA A 335 2.33 36.82 -41.31
CA ALA A 335 2.44 38.23 -41.73
C ALA A 335 3.85 38.77 -41.66
N ASP A 336 4.58 38.45 -40.58
CA ASP A 336 6.03 38.79 -40.45
C ASP A 336 6.87 38.17 -41.60
N LEU A 337 6.61 36.89 -41.95
CA LEU A 337 7.30 36.21 -43.05
C LEU A 337 6.95 36.83 -44.44
N ARG A 338 5.71 37.22 -44.67
CA ARG A 338 5.30 37.93 -45.90
C ARG A 338 5.94 39.30 -46.03
N ALA A 339 6.14 40.01 -44.94
CA ALA A 339 6.79 41.32 -44.95
C ALA A 339 8.27 41.21 -45.38
N VAL A 340 8.94 40.10 -45.14
CA VAL A 340 10.33 39.81 -45.56
C VAL A 340 10.40 39.35 -47.02
N ASP A 341 9.40 38.65 -47.53
CA ASP A 341 9.32 38.11 -48.90
C ASP A 341 7.95 38.46 -49.53
N PRO A 342 7.75 39.72 -49.91
CA PRO A 342 6.42 40.23 -50.35
C PRO A 342 5.95 39.68 -51.69
N ASP A 343 6.90 39.27 -52.56
CA ASP A 343 6.55 38.75 -53.90
C ASP A 343 6.08 37.30 -53.86
N ARG A 344 6.14 36.66 -52.70
CA ARG A 344 5.80 35.27 -52.55
C ARG A 344 4.37 35.06 -52.12
N SER A 345 3.62 34.26 -52.89
CA SER A 345 2.28 33.85 -52.55
C SER A 345 2.26 32.52 -51.78
N VAL A 346 1.75 32.56 -50.57
CA VAL A 346 1.54 31.38 -49.73
C VAL A 346 0.11 31.42 -49.19
N THR A 347 -0.62 30.35 -49.37
CA THR A 347 -1.96 30.18 -48.79
C THR A 347 -1.81 29.65 -47.35
N LEU A 348 -2.24 30.44 -46.37
CA LEU A 348 -2.32 30.03 -44.98
C LEU A 348 -3.73 29.56 -44.64
N ILE A 349 -3.87 28.34 -44.13
CA ILE A 349 -5.15 27.77 -43.65
C ILE A 349 -5.07 27.62 -42.17
N VAL A 350 -5.83 28.40 -41.41
CA VAL A 350 -5.89 28.35 -39.95
C VAL A 350 -7.35 28.49 -39.53
N PRO A 351 -7.91 27.54 -38.77
CA PRO A 351 -9.27 27.68 -38.26
C PRO A 351 -9.31 28.76 -37.16
N ASP A 352 -10.43 29.46 -37.05
CA ASP A 352 -10.63 30.41 -35.96
C ASP A 352 -10.81 29.72 -34.63
N GLY A 353 -10.36 30.37 -33.55
CA GLY A 353 -10.57 29.89 -32.17
C GLY A 353 -9.69 28.69 -31.77
N LEU A 354 -8.54 28.49 -32.41
CA LEU A 354 -7.58 27.48 -32.01
C LEU A 354 -6.80 28.01 -30.79
N THR A 355 -7.15 27.53 -29.56
CA THR A 355 -6.52 27.99 -28.31
C THR A 355 -5.72 26.87 -27.63
N ALA A 356 -4.68 27.26 -26.86
CA ALA A 356 -3.90 26.37 -26.02
C ALA A 356 -3.50 27.04 -24.70
N GLU A 357 -3.37 26.26 -23.64
CA GLU A 357 -2.81 26.69 -22.37
C GLU A 357 -1.29 26.57 -22.42
N ALA A 358 -0.57 27.68 -22.55
CA ALA A 358 0.88 27.71 -22.78
C ALA A 358 1.50 29.03 -22.33
N ASP A 359 2.84 29.03 -22.27
CA ASP A 359 3.62 30.28 -22.19
C ASP A 359 3.64 30.95 -23.57
N PRO A 360 3.12 32.20 -23.70
CA PRO A 360 2.97 32.86 -24.98
C PRO A 360 4.30 33.08 -25.71
N HIS A 361 5.36 33.39 -24.97
CA HIS A 361 6.68 33.67 -25.57
C HIS A 361 7.32 32.41 -26.13
N LEU A 362 7.25 31.33 -25.37
CA LEU A 362 7.79 30.04 -25.79
C LEU A 362 6.98 29.43 -26.93
N LEU A 363 5.64 29.54 -26.89
CA LEU A 363 4.79 29.05 -27.94
C LEU A 363 5.00 29.82 -29.25
N ARG A 364 5.13 31.17 -29.17
CA ARG A 364 5.47 32.00 -30.32
C ARG A 364 6.82 31.56 -30.94
N LEU A 365 7.82 31.30 -30.11
CA LEU A 365 9.14 30.81 -30.57
C LEU A 365 9.02 29.45 -31.28
N ALA A 366 8.20 28.54 -30.79
CA ALA A 366 7.96 27.24 -31.42
C ALA A 366 7.23 27.39 -32.75
N LEU A 367 6.15 28.20 -32.81
CA LEU A 367 5.40 28.46 -34.02
C LEU A 367 6.24 29.19 -35.08
N GLN A 368 7.08 30.16 -34.71
CA GLN A 368 8.01 30.83 -35.60
C GLN A 368 8.94 29.81 -36.28
N ASN A 369 9.49 28.87 -35.53
CA ASN A 369 10.40 27.85 -36.10
C ASN A 369 9.65 26.89 -37.03
N LEU A 370 8.43 26.44 -36.67
CA LEU A 370 7.65 25.54 -37.52
C LEU A 370 7.17 26.22 -38.78
N LEU A 371 6.60 27.43 -38.68
CA LEU A 371 6.07 28.18 -39.82
C LEU A 371 7.19 28.70 -40.75
N ALA A 372 8.33 29.11 -40.19
CA ALA A 372 9.49 29.46 -40.99
C ALA A 372 10.07 28.26 -41.80
N ASN A 373 10.03 27.05 -41.17
CA ASN A 373 10.37 25.83 -41.89
C ASN A 373 9.37 25.51 -43.01
N ALA A 374 8.05 25.55 -42.71
CA ALA A 374 7.01 25.37 -43.73
C ALA A 374 7.13 26.38 -44.86
N TRP A 375 7.36 27.66 -44.52
CA TRP A 375 7.62 28.73 -45.50
C TRP A 375 8.83 28.39 -46.39
N LYS A 376 9.95 28.04 -45.82
CA LYS A 376 11.19 27.71 -46.50
C LYS A 376 11.06 26.50 -47.42
N PHE A 377 10.49 25.38 -46.92
CA PHE A 377 10.43 24.12 -47.69
C PHE A 377 9.37 24.09 -48.78
N THR A 378 8.38 25.01 -48.74
CA THR A 378 7.46 25.24 -49.82
C THR A 378 8.01 26.19 -50.93
N GLY A 379 9.23 26.70 -50.79
CA GLY A 379 9.79 27.72 -51.71
C GLY A 379 9.90 27.31 -53.16
N LYS A 380 9.89 26.01 -53.47
CA LYS A 380 9.95 25.47 -54.84
C LYS A 380 8.55 25.14 -55.40
N ARG A 381 7.46 25.40 -54.65
CA ARG A 381 6.06 25.11 -55.05
C ARG A 381 5.42 26.34 -55.73
N ALA A 382 4.76 26.11 -56.85
CA ALA A 382 3.99 27.14 -57.51
C ALA A 382 2.80 27.60 -56.64
N GLU A 383 2.13 26.65 -55.97
CA GLU A 383 1.03 26.89 -55.02
C GLU A 383 1.52 26.39 -53.62
N ALA A 384 2.09 27.29 -52.84
CA ALA A 384 2.52 26.97 -51.50
C ALA A 384 1.37 27.02 -50.51
N ILE A 385 1.15 25.95 -49.77
CA ILE A 385 0.05 25.83 -48.79
C ILE A 385 0.69 25.50 -47.44
N ILE A 386 0.32 26.25 -46.41
CA ILE A 386 0.69 26.00 -45.01
C ILE A 386 -0.64 25.93 -44.23
N GLU A 387 -0.83 24.83 -43.48
CA GLU A 387 -2.03 24.60 -42.69
C GLU A 387 -1.63 24.48 -41.21
N VAL A 388 -2.31 25.19 -40.33
CA VAL A 388 -2.20 25.03 -38.87
C VAL A 388 -3.55 24.55 -38.36
N GLY A 389 -3.56 23.56 -37.50
CA GLY A 389 -4.81 23.01 -37.04
C GLY A 389 -4.66 22.11 -35.83
N ARG A 390 -5.74 21.35 -35.59
CA ARG A 390 -5.84 20.38 -34.50
C ARG A 390 -6.34 19.05 -35.04
N ALA A 391 -5.70 17.96 -34.66
CA ALA A 391 -6.04 16.60 -35.06
C ALA A 391 -6.02 15.65 -33.84
N VAL A 392 -6.77 14.55 -33.91
CA VAL A 392 -6.70 13.47 -32.94
C VAL A 392 -5.81 12.38 -33.48
N HIS A 393 -4.75 12.04 -32.75
CA HIS A 393 -3.84 10.94 -33.06
C HIS A 393 -3.75 10.00 -31.87
N CYS A 394 -4.03 8.71 -32.07
CA CYS A 394 -4.06 7.70 -30.99
C CYS A 394 -4.91 8.08 -29.76
N GLY A 395 -6.02 8.78 -29.98
CA GLY A 395 -6.95 9.21 -28.91
C GLY A 395 -6.52 10.46 -28.14
N GLU A 396 -5.38 11.08 -28.50
CA GLU A 396 -4.94 12.34 -27.94
C GLU A 396 -5.04 13.47 -28.97
N THR A 397 -5.28 14.67 -28.48
CA THR A 397 -5.37 15.87 -29.31
C THR A 397 -4.00 16.50 -29.51
N PHE A 398 -3.62 16.73 -30.76
CA PHE A 398 -2.39 17.41 -31.16
C PHE A 398 -2.72 18.64 -32.00
N PHE A 399 -1.95 19.70 -31.83
CA PHE A 399 -1.82 20.76 -32.79
C PHE A 399 -0.89 20.29 -33.90
N PHE A 400 -1.07 20.81 -35.10
CA PHE A 400 -0.18 20.50 -36.20
C PHE A 400 0.13 21.73 -37.06
N VAL A 401 1.32 21.70 -37.66
CA VAL A 401 1.72 22.57 -38.76
C VAL A 401 2.05 21.65 -39.91
N ARG A 402 1.33 21.82 -41.05
CA ARG A 402 1.47 21.04 -42.26
C ARG A 402 1.87 21.96 -43.40
N ASP A 403 2.78 21.47 -44.24
CA ASP A 403 3.14 22.12 -45.52
C ASP A 403 3.06 21.13 -46.69
N ASN A 404 2.89 21.63 -47.91
CA ASN A 404 2.96 20.87 -49.15
C ASN A 404 4.33 20.96 -49.82
N GLY A 405 5.41 21.16 -49.04
CA GLY A 405 6.74 21.34 -49.49
C GLY A 405 7.44 20.07 -50.01
N VAL A 406 8.75 20.10 -50.01
CA VAL A 406 9.60 18.99 -50.53
C VAL A 406 9.56 17.74 -49.66
N GLY A 407 9.05 17.82 -48.42
CA GLY A 407 9.02 16.68 -47.48
C GLY A 407 10.43 16.17 -47.16
N PHE A 408 10.52 14.98 -46.55
CA PHE A 408 11.77 14.30 -46.22
C PHE A 408 11.55 12.80 -45.99
N ASP A 409 12.67 12.04 -46.03
CA ASP A 409 12.65 10.60 -45.75
C ASP A 409 12.51 10.35 -44.26
N MET A 410 11.46 9.63 -43.87
CA MET A 410 11.11 9.27 -42.48
C MET A 410 12.16 8.36 -41.81
N SER A 411 13.07 7.74 -42.53
CA SER A 411 14.19 7.00 -41.94
C SER A 411 15.07 7.87 -41.05
N TYR A 412 15.05 9.18 -41.23
CA TYR A 412 15.80 10.16 -40.43
C TYR A 412 14.97 10.80 -39.31
N ALA A 413 13.70 10.45 -39.16
CA ALA A 413 12.79 11.07 -38.20
C ALA A 413 13.30 11.00 -36.73
N GLY A 414 14.01 9.94 -36.36
CA GLY A 414 14.54 9.75 -35.01
C GLY A 414 15.58 10.81 -34.58
N LYS A 415 16.24 11.51 -35.55
CA LYS A 415 17.22 12.55 -35.28
C LYS A 415 16.75 13.95 -35.62
N LEU A 416 15.51 14.09 -36.08
CA LEU A 416 14.95 15.33 -36.59
C LEU A 416 14.94 16.48 -35.58
N PHE A 417 14.77 16.12 -34.30
CA PHE A 417 14.68 17.06 -33.19
C PHE A 417 16.00 17.24 -32.42
N ASP A 418 17.08 16.61 -32.88
CA ASP A 418 18.41 16.82 -32.30
C ASP A 418 19.01 18.14 -32.84
N ALA A 419 19.79 18.83 -31.99
CA ALA A 419 20.44 20.06 -32.38
C ALA A 419 21.49 19.80 -33.47
N PHE A 420 21.61 20.75 -34.40
CA PHE A 420 22.57 20.72 -35.54
C PHE A 420 22.28 19.62 -36.59
N GLN A 421 21.15 18.95 -36.53
CA GLN A 421 20.74 17.97 -37.54
C GLN A 421 20.09 18.66 -38.76
N ARG A 422 20.40 18.19 -39.94
CA ARG A 422 19.86 18.70 -41.21
C ARG A 422 19.60 17.54 -42.16
N LEU A 423 18.43 17.51 -42.77
CA LEU A 423 18.03 16.46 -43.72
C LEU A 423 18.24 16.86 -45.17
N HIS A 424 18.28 18.16 -45.47
CA HIS A 424 18.52 18.70 -46.78
C HIS A 424 19.90 19.35 -46.89
N THR A 425 20.50 19.36 -48.09
CA THR A 425 21.84 19.93 -48.32
C THR A 425 21.80 21.45 -48.18
N THR A 426 22.98 22.04 -47.91
CA THR A 426 23.12 23.50 -47.77
C THR A 426 22.84 24.25 -49.09
N ALA A 427 22.98 23.57 -50.22
CA ALA A 427 22.70 24.13 -51.53
C ALA A 427 21.20 24.28 -51.83
N ASP A 428 20.37 23.42 -51.23
CA ASP A 428 18.91 23.42 -51.48
C ASP A 428 18.15 24.36 -50.56
N PHE A 429 18.49 24.38 -49.26
CA PHE A 429 17.77 25.18 -48.27
C PHE A 429 18.72 25.68 -47.17
N GLU A 430 18.64 26.98 -46.86
CA GLU A 430 19.34 27.57 -45.72
C GLU A 430 18.80 27.13 -44.39
N GLY A 431 19.66 27.04 -43.35
CA GLY A 431 19.22 26.78 -41.97
C GLY A 431 20.36 26.36 -41.04
N THR A 432 20.14 26.52 -39.76
CA THR A 432 21.09 26.24 -38.68
C THR A 432 21.01 24.79 -38.16
N GLY A 433 19.86 24.11 -38.30
CA GLY A 433 19.59 22.79 -37.73
C GLY A 433 19.25 22.83 -36.26
N ILE A 434 18.92 24.01 -35.68
CA ILE A 434 18.61 24.17 -34.27
C ILE A 434 17.09 24.40 -34.06
N GLY A 435 16.37 24.95 -35.06
CA GLY A 435 14.99 25.35 -34.92
C GLY A 435 14.03 24.25 -34.41
N LEU A 436 14.15 23.04 -34.97
CA LEU A 436 13.31 21.92 -34.50
C LEU A 436 13.70 21.41 -33.10
N ALA A 437 14.95 21.53 -32.70
CA ALA A 437 15.41 21.26 -31.35
C ALA A 437 14.80 22.28 -30.35
N ILE A 438 14.68 23.54 -30.74
CA ILE A 438 13.96 24.58 -29.97
C ILE A 438 12.50 24.19 -29.79
N VAL A 439 11.80 23.80 -30.87
CA VAL A 439 10.40 23.36 -30.80
C VAL A 439 10.22 22.18 -29.83
N ALA A 440 11.06 21.14 -29.97
CA ALA A 440 11.03 19.98 -29.11
C ALA A 440 11.28 20.35 -27.64
N ARG A 441 12.18 21.30 -27.40
CA ARG A 441 12.47 21.79 -26.04
C ARG A 441 11.27 22.52 -25.44
N VAL A 442 10.64 23.41 -26.19
CA VAL A 442 9.44 24.14 -25.78
C VAL A 442 8.30 23.18 -25.47
N VAL A 443 8.01 22.23 -26.35
CA VAL A 443 6.94 21.24 -26.19
C VAL A 443 7.20 20.36 -24.95
N ARG A 444 8.40 19.80 -24.80
CA ARG A 444 8.77 18.99 -23.62
C ARG A 444 8.65 19.77 -22.33
N ARG A 445 8.97 21.04 -22.35
CA ARG A 445 8.85 21.90 -21.17
C ARG A 445 7.40 22.13 -20.76
N HIS A 446 6.48 22.16 -21.72
CA HIS A 446 5.04 22.15 -21.47
C HIS A 446 4.49 20.77 -21.10
N GLY A 447 5.36 19.74 -20.92
CA GLY A 447 4.96 18.37 -20.61
C GLY A 447 4.42 17.60 -21.83
N GLY A 448 4.50 18.20 -23.02
CA GLY A 448 3.95 17.64 -24.24
C GLY A 448 4.91 16.73 -25.01
N ARG A 449 4.41 16.25 -26.16
CA ARG A 449 5.12 15.40 -27.12
C ARG A 449 5.09 16.05 -28.49
N ILE A 450 6.15 15.79 -29.29
CA ILE A 450 6.28 16.24 -30.66
C ILE A 450 6.72 15.08 -31.55
N PHE A 451 6.17 14.98 -32.75
CA PHE A 451 6.59 14.07 -33.79
C PHE A 451 6.28 14.66 -35.18
N ALA A 452 6.76 14.05 -36.23
CA ALA A 452 6.49 14.49 -37.59
C ALA A 452 6.14 13.32 -38.49
N GLU A 453 5.41 13.60 -39.54
CA GLU A 453 5.10 12.72 -40.66
C GLU A 453 5.42 13.46 -41.93
N ALA A 454 6.16 12.83 -42.86
CA ALA A 454 6.51 13.44 -44.14
C ALA A 454 6.69 12.37 -45.22
N GLU A 455 6.50 12.79 -46.45
CA GLU A 455 6.77 12.01 -47.63
C GLU A 455 7.51 12.90 -48.63
N ILE A 456 8.51 12.36 -49.31
CA ILE A 456 9.30 13.11 -50.32
C ILE A 456 8.34 13.64 -51.38
N ASP A 457 8.48 14.94 -51.68
CA ASP A 457 7.65 15.70 -52.61
C ASP A 457 6.16 15.78 -52.30
N GLN A 458 5.72 15.38 -51.11
CA GLN A 458 4.34 15.51 -50.63
C GLN A 458 4.18 16.50 -49.48
N GLY A 459 5.31 16.95 -48.90
CA GLY A 459 5.32 17.85 -47.76
C GLY A 459 5.57 17.18 -46.43
N ALA A 460 5.39 17.94 -45.35
CA ALA A 460 5.60 17.50 -43.97
C ALA A 460 4.49 17.99 -43.05
N THR A 461 4.22 17.22 -42.00
CA THR A 461 3.30 17.60 -40.90
C THR A 461 4.02 17.40 -39.58
N PHE A 462 4.11 18.46 -38.80
CA PHE A 462 4.66 18.42 -37.45
C PHE A 462 3.52 18.48 -36.45
N TYR A 463 3.41 17.46 -35.62
CA TYR A 463 2.39 17.33 -34.56
C TYR A 463 3.00 17.63 -33.22
N PHE A 464 2.32 18.42 -32.40
CA PHE A 464 2.72 18.66 -31.01
C PHE A 464 1.50 18.79 -30.10
N ASN A 465 1.63 18.40 -28.87
CA ASN A 465 0.64 18.68 -27.83
C ASN A 465 1.29 19.42 -26.66
N LEU A 466 0.45 20.05 -25.86
CA LEU A 466 0.87 20.74 -24.65
C LEU A 466 -0.02 20.18 -23.54
N MET A 467 0.57 19.69 -22.45
CA MET A 467 -0.24 19.23 -21.33
C MET A 467 -0.83 20.44 -20.63
N SER A 468 -2.16 20.45 -20.46
CA SER A 468 -2.83 21.37 -19.56
C SER A 468 -2.24 21.20 -18.17
N GLY A 469 -1.85 22.27 -17.53
CA GLY A 469 -1.35 22.22 -16.15
C GLY A 469 -2.49 21.75 -15.24
N GLU A 470 -2.60 20.43 -14.99
CA GLU A 470 -3.35 19.99 -13.82
C GLU A 470 -2.66 20.65 -12.62
N LYS A 471 -3.38 21.59 -11.99
CA LYS A 471 -3.04 22.08 -10.67
C LYS A 471 -2.94 20.84 -9.78
N GLY A 472 -1.71 20.36 -9.54
CA GLY A 472 -1.46 19.36 -8.55
C GLY A 472 -2.15 19.83 -7.27
N LYS A 473 -3.22 19.14 -6.89
CA LYS A 473 -3.73 19.23 -5.53
C LYS A 473 -2.64 18.70 -4.60
N PRO A 474 -2.34 19.41 -3.52
CA PRO A 474 -1.36 19.01 -2.53
C PRO A 474 -1.76 17.71 -1.82
#